data_8b279b111c2ab126da730c77ab0c144d
#
_entry.id   8b279b111c2ab126da730c77ab0c144d
#
_cell.length_a   1.000
_cell.length_b   1.000
_cell.length_c   1.000
_cell.angle_alpha   90.00
_cell.angle_beta   90.00
_cell.angle_gamma   90.00
#
_symmetry.space_group_name_H-M   'P 1'
#
loop_
_entity.id
_entity.type
_entity.pdbx_description
1 polymer ?
#
loop_
_entity_poly.entity_id
_entity_poly.type
_entity_poly.pdbx_seq_one_letter_code
_entity_poly.pdbx_strand_id
1 'polypeptide(L)'
;MTASTGCLRTRLPALPICLILLSISFTAAMGRASGAVDASIQIKVDQVGYLPGAPKVAVVTAAAKTFEVKRASDNVTVFKGTLGRAILDADSGDSVQLADFTKLRQPGTYYLDVPGVGRSWTFSIGRDVFLRTYYLAMRAFYGQRCGTPVDLGPEFPGYTHAACHLKGEFHSSSGKQGERDNIGGWHDAGDYGRYVVNSGITTGTLLWTWEIYGPKVKSIKLNIPESGNATPDILNETRWNLEWMLNMQDDDGGVWHKQTSEHFPGFVMPEDDHLPSEVIGTGQAPYKSTCATGDLAAVAAIAARVFRPFDAKFAARNLDAARKAWLWTEKYPNVMFRNPQGISTGEYSDNYCGDEKLWAAAELWRTTGDAAYGDYFVKHYPDFRPSLESPAAEGWREVAPLGLWTYALSAQKSADATVVADIRTRTAAAARAIVERTRKNPYRVSLLPKDYVWGSNGVVANYGMELLVANLLAPDPSFVETAQDNLHYLLGRNTFSISWVTQVGANPYHHPHHRPSGAGKNAEPWPGLLSGGPNAARQDAALKKLPPDLPPAKVYLDDQASYASNEVAINWQAPLVFLLAGTLP
;
A
#
# COMPACT_ATOMS: atom_id res chain seq x y z
N MET A 1 -40.37 -68.38 -41.61
CA MET A 1 -41.80 -68.20 -41.89
C MET A 1 -42.09 -66.70 -41.85
N THR A 2 -42.34 -66.17 -43.09
CA THR A 2 -43.39 -65.23 -43.48
C THR A 2 -43.34 -63.87 -42.76
N ALA A 3 -43.42 -62.75 -43.37
CA ALA A 3 -43.56 -62.20 -44.72
C ALA A 3 -43.55 -60.68 -44.50
N SER A 4 -42.77 -59.94 -45.27
CA SER A 4 -43.20 -59.05 -46.35
C SER A 4 -44.33 -58.08 -46.02
N THR A 5 -44.11 -56.82 -46.06
CA THR A 5 -44.81 -55.85 -46.92
C THR A 5 -44.05 -54.55 -47.04
N GLY A 6 -43.77 -54.16 -48.25
CA GLY A 6 -43.11 -52.91 -48.61
C GLY A 6 -44.10 -51.76 -48.71
N CYS A 7 -43.63 -50.59 -48.66
CA CYS A 7 -44.28 -49.41 -49.21
C CYS A 7 -43.23 -48.46 -49.79
N LEU A 8 -43.34 -48.34 -51.14
CA LEU A 8 -42.64 -47.29 -51.90
C LEU A 8 -43.08 -45.91 -51.46
N ARG A 9 -42.12 -45.01 -51.18
CA ARG A 9 -42.37 -43.57 -51.32
C ARG A 9 -41.20 -42.90 -52.05
N THR A 10 -41.59 -42.23 -53.05
CA THR A 10 -40.91 -41.42 -54.04
C THR A 10 -39.96 -40.40 -53.44
N ARG A 11 -38.78 -40.35 -54.06
CA ARG A 11 -37.76 -39.31 -53.83
C ARG A 11 -38.13 -38.03 -54.59
N LEU A 12 -38.14 -36.89 -53.89
CA LEU A 12 -37.98 -35.57 -54.45
C LEU A 12 -36.57 -35.03 -54.06
N PRO A 13 -35.85 -34.30 -54.94
CA PRO A 13 -34.51 -33.88 -54.69
C PRO A 13 -34.47 -32.63 -53.80
N ALA A 14 -33.73 -32.67 -52.74
CA ALA A 14 -33.42 -31.49 -51.88
C ALA A 14 -32.31 -30.69 -52.54
N LEU A 15 -32.53 -29.40 -52.81
CA LEU A 15 -31.51 -28.41 -53.10
C LEU A 15 -30.69 -28.15 -51.87
N PRO A 16 -29.35 -28.01 -51.97
CA PRO A 16 -28.55 -27.55 -50.86
C PRO A 16 -28.66 -26.02 -50.70
N ILE A 17 -29.24 -25.57 -49.59
CA ILE A 17 -29.13 -24.18 -49.13
C ILE A 17 -27.71 -24.00 -48.59
N CYS A 18 -26.88 -23.32 -49.37
CA CYS A 18 -25.56 -22.84 -48.92
C CYS A 18 -25.77 -21.69 -47.92
N LEU A 19 -25.73 -21.97 -46.60
CA LEU A 19 -25.61 -20.93 -45.59
C LEU A 19 -24.17 -20.41 -45.63
N ILE A 20 -23.98 -19.25 -46.24
CA ILE A 20 -22.76 -18.46 -46.11
C ILE A 20 -22.80 -17.83 -44.72
N LEU A 21 -22.12 -18.47 -43.75
CA LEU A 21 -21.75 -17.84 -42.49
C LEU A 21 -20.68 -16.77 -42.77
N LEU A 22 -21.10 -15.52 -42.89
CA LEU A 22 -20.18 -14.38 -42.79
C LEU A 22 -19.66 -14.32 -41.32
N SER A 23 -18.52 -14.92 -41.09
CA SER A 23 -17.75 -14.67 -39.89
C SER A 23 -17.14 -13.26 -39.99
N ILE A 24 -17.82 -12.27 -39.39
CA ILE A 24 -17.25 -10.96 -39.14
C ILE A 24 -16.22 -11.14 -38.01
N SER A 25 -14.97 -11.38 -38.39
CA SER A 25 -13.84 -11.27 -37.49
C SER A 25 -13.68 -9.80 -37.12
N PHE A 26 -14.21 -9.41 -35.98
CA PHE A 26 -13.80 -8.16 -35.30
C PHE A 26 -12.37 -8.36 -34.82
N THR A 27 -11.39 -8.17 -35.69
CA THR A 27 -10.04 -7.83 -35.28
C THR A 27 -10.11 -6.41 -34.72
N ALA A 28 -10.28 -6.30 -33.41
CA ALA A 28 -9.95 -5.08 -32.70
C ALA A 28 -8.44 -4.83 -32.89
N ALA A 29 -8.10 -4.15 -33.96
CA ALA A 29 -6.83 -3.50 -34.08
C ALA A 29 -6.78 -2.46 -32.94
N MET A 30 -6.19 -2.83 -31.80
CA MET A 30 -5.63 -1.84 -30.88
C MET A 30 -4.53 -1.11 -31.65
N GLY A 31 -4.95 -0.13 -32.45
CA GLY A 31 -4.08 0.87 -32.98
C GLY A 31 -3.50 1.63 -31.77
N ARG A 32 -2.27 1.33 -31.39
CA ARG A 32 -1.44 2.31 -30.72
C ARG A 32 -1.44 3.53 -31.64
N ALA A 33 -2.28 4.50 -31.33
CA ALA A 33 -2.11 5.84 -31.84
C ALA A 33 -0.87 6.39 -31.14
N SER A 34 0.30 6.11 -31.71
CA SER A 34 1.54 6.74 -31.34
C SER A 34 1.60 8.14 -31.96
N GLY A 35 0.92 9.06 -31.36
CA GLY A 35 1.38 10.41 -31.27
C GLY A 35 1.84 10.57 -29.84
N ALA A 36 3.11 10.29 -29.53
CA ALA A 36 3.69 10.67 -28.27
C ALA A 36 3.48 12.17 -28.13
N VAL A 37 2.49 12.54 -27.35
CA VAL A 37 2.23 13.95 -27.09
C VAL A 37 3.28 14.36 -26.09
N ASP A 38 4.16 15.27 -26.50
CA ASP A 38 5.21 15.84 -25.67
C ASP A 38 4.55 16.62 -24.51
N ALA A 39 4.25 15.91 -23.42
CA ALA A 39 3.71 16.52 -22.22
C ALA A 39 4.84 17.29 -21.52
N SER A 40 4.57 18.52 -21.12
CA SER A 40 5.54 19.32 -20.39
C SER A 40 5.62 18.86 -18.93
N ILE A 41 6.79 18.40 -18.51
CA ILE A 41 7.08 18.09 -17.10
C ILE A 41 6.96 19.32 -16.18
N GLN A 42 6.86 20.53 -16.73
CA GLN A 42 6.64 21.76 -15.97
C GLN A 42 5.17 21.95 -15.56
N ILE A 43 4.25 21.13 -16.07
CA ILE A 43 2.83 21.14 -15.69
C ILE A 43 2.49 19.81 -15.00
N LYS A 44 2.38 19.81 -13.70
CA LYS A 44 2.26 18.64 -12.86
C LYS A 44 0.82 18.45 -12.40
N VAL A 45 0.25 17.31 -12.76
CA VAL A 45 -1.12 16.92 -12.44
C VAL A 45 -1.12 15.55 -11.76
N ASP A 46 -2.17 15.22 -11.04
CA ASP A 46 -2.51 13.81 -10.80
C ASP A 46 -2.85 13.17 -12.15
N GLN A 47 -2.07 12.20 -12.57
CA GLN A 47 -2.20 11.56 -13.89
C GLN A 47 -3.29 10.50 -13.96
N VAL A 48 -3.86 10.14 -12.80
CA VAL A 48 -5.07 9.31 -12.70
C VAL A 48 -6.30 10.20 -12.76
N GLY A 49 -6.39 11.17 -11.85
CA GLY A 49 -7.44 12.17 -11.93
C GLY A 49 -7.96 12.72 -10.62
N TYR A 50 -9.19 13.21 -10.68
CA TYR A 50 -9.81 13.97 -9.59
C TYR A 50 -11.28 13.58 -9.41
N LEU A 51 -11.76 13.61 -8.16
CA LEU A 51 -13.17 13.47 -7.86
C LEU A 51 -13.94 14.74 -8.30
N PRO A 52 -15.17 14.63 -8.84
CA PRO A 52 -15.91 15.78 -9.36
C PRO A 52 -16.16 16.88 -8.33
N GLY A 53 -16.41 16.53 -7.07
CA GLY A 53 -16.71 17.47 -5.98
C GLY A 53 -15.49 17.97 -5.20
N ALA A 54 -14.33 17.36 -5.39
CA ALA A 54 -13.11 17.69 -4.64
C ALA A 54 -12.35 18.91 -5.22
N PRO A 55 -11.47 19.53 -4.46
CA PRO A 55 -10.49 20.49 -4.97
C PRO A 55 -9.64 19.85 -6.09
N LYS A 56 -9.36 20.63 -7.12
CA LYS A 56 -8.55 20.22 -8.28
C LYS A 56 -7.50 21.28 -8.57
N VAL A 57 -6.26 20.95 -8.24
CA VAL A 57 -5.13 21.88 -8.36
C VAL A 57 -3.98 21.18 -9.09
N ALA A 58 -3.47 21.82 -10.14
CA ALA A 58 -2.21 21.47 -10.78
C ALA A 58 -1.10 22.43 -10.34
N VAL A 59 0.14 21.99 -10.52
CA VAL A 59 1.35 22.75 -10.25
C VAL A 59 2.02 23.11 -11.58
N VAL A 60 2.40 24.39 -11.75
CA VAL A 60 3.16 24.89 -12.91
C VAL A 60 4.48 25.49 -12.42
N THR A 61 5.61 24.99 -12.92
CA THR A 61 6.95 25.45 -12.53
C THR A 61 7.58 26.41 -13.55
N ALA A 62 6.86 26.72 -14.63
CA ALA A 62 7.23 27.76 -15.59
C ALA A 62 6.44 29.05 -15.32
N ALA A 63 7.04 30.20 -15.57
CA ALA A 63 6.36 31.48 -15.42
C ALA A 63 5.28 31.65 -16.49
N ALA A 64 4.02 31.69 -16.07
CA ALA A 64 2.87 31.92 -16.96
C ALA A 64 1.77 32.71 -16.24
N LYS A 65 0.78 33.22 -16.99
CA LYS A 65 -0.31 34.03 -16.43
C LYS A 65 -1.64 33.30 -16.38
N THR A 66 -1.89 32.46 -17.38
CA THR A 66 -3.19 31.80 -17.58
C THR A 66 -2.98 30.34 -17.95
N PHE A 67 -4.04 29.55 -17.78
CA PHE A 67 -4.11 28.18 -18.24
C PHE A 67 -5.52 27.88 -18.77
N GLU A 68 -5.61 26.87 -19.61
CA GLU A 68 -6.86 26.29 -20.08
C GLU A 68 -6.92 24.82 -19.70
N VAL A 69 -8.12 24.31 -19.41
CA VAL A 69 -8.38 22.87 -19.35
C VAL A 69 -9.10 22.50 -20.63
N LYS A 70 -8.55 21.55 -21.37
CA LYS A 70 -9.08 21.08 -22.65
C LYS A 70 -9.51 19.62 -22.52
N ARG A 71 -10.62 19.29 -23.19
CA ARG A 71 -11.08 17.91 -23.31
C ARG A 71 -10.13 17.14 -24.24
N ALA A 72 -9.69 15.96 -23.81
CA ALA A 72 -8.69 15.20 -24.55
C ALA A 72 -9.18 14.66 -25.91
N SER A 73 -10.50 14.45 -26.07
CA SER A 73 -11.09 13.86 -27.29
C SER A 73 -11.15 14.82 -28.49
N ASP A 74 -11.29 16.12 -28.25
CA ASP A 74 -11.57 17.11 -29.29
C ASP A 74 -10.79 18.44 -29.11
N ASN A 75 -9.97 18.53 -28.08
CA ASN A 75 -9.17 19.71 -27.71
C ASN A 75 -10.00 20.97 -27.40
N VAL A 76 -11.30 20.83 -27.17
CA VAL A 76 -12.18 21.94 -26.82
C VAL A 76 -11.82 22.44 -25.41
N THR A 77 -11.63 23.76 -25.29
CA THR A 77 -11.43 24.41 -24.00
C THR A 77 -12.74 24.39 -23.19
N VAL A 78 -12.71 23.73 -22.03
CA VAL A 78 -13.87 23.59 -21.14
C VAL A 78 -13.74 24.45 -19.88
N PHE A 79 -12.53 24.93 -19.59
CA PHE A 79 -12.26 25.79 -18.45
C PHE A 79 -11.09 26.71 -18.74
N LYS A 80 -11.14 27.95 -18.25
CA LYS A 80 -10.03 28.93 -18.31
C LYS A 80 -9.79 29.47 -16.92
N GLY A 81 -8.52 29.60 -16.55
CA GLY A 81 -8.10 30.12 -15.26
C GLY A 81 -6.86 30.99 -15.33
N THR A 82 -6.59 31.66 -14.22
CA THR A 82 -5.34 32.41 -14.02
C THR A 82 -4.45 31.64 -13.04
N LEU A 83 -3.15 31.66 -13.27
CA LEU A 83 -2.17 31.08 -12.36
C LEU A 83 -1.99 32.00 -11.15
N GLY A 84 -1.81 31.39 -9.99
CA GLY A 84 -1.50 32.11 -8.75
C GLY A 84 -0.11 32.76 -8.82
N ARG A 85 0.22 33.52 -7.76
CA ARG A 85 1.58 34.06 -7.60
C ARG A 85 2.59 32.92 -7.51
N ALA A 86 3.75 33.09 -8.14
CA ALA A 86 4.87 32.16 -8.00
C ALA A 86 5.41 32.18 -6.55
N ILE A 87 5.59 30.99 -5.98
CA ILE A 87 6.11 30.76 -4.64
C ILE A 87 7.32 29.83 -4.78
N LEU A 88 8.43 30.17 -4.15
CA LEU A 88 9.60 29.28 -4.09
C LEU A 88 9.28 28.12 -3.14
N ASP A 89 9.41 26.90 -3.64
CA ASP A 89 9.37 25.69 -2.83
C ASP A 89 10.77 25.35 -2.34
N ALA A 90 10.99 25.45 -1.04
CA ALA A 90 12.30 25.24 -0.43
C ALA A 90 12.78 23.78 -0.55
N ASP A 91 11.84 22.82 -0.58
CA ASP A 91 12.14 21.39 -0.60
C ASP A 91 12.57 20.91 -1.98
N SER A 92 12.18 21.60 -3.07
CA SER A 92 12.57 21.27 -4.44
C SER A 92 13.43 22.34 -5.11
N GLY A 93 13.45 23.56 -4.59
CA GLY A 93 14.07 24.72 -5.25
C GLY A 93 13.27 25.24 -6.47
N ASP A 94 12.07 24.72 -6.72
CA ASP A 94 11.22 25.13 -7.83
C ASP A 94 10.44 26.41 -7.51
N SER A 95 10.24 27.27 -8.52
CA SER A 95 9.28 28.37 -8.46
C SER A 95 7.92 27.86 -8.92
N VAL A 96 6.96 27.75 -8.03
CA VAL A 96 5.67 27.06 -8.22
C VAL A 96 4.52 28.06 -8.33
N GLN A 97 3.66 27.89 -9.34
CA GLN A 97 2.36 28.53 -9.45
C GLN A 97 1.25 27.47 -9.42
N LEU A 98 0.14 27.78 -8.76
CA LEU A 98 -1.02 26.89 -8.69
C LEU A 98 -2.04 27.21 -9.78
N ALA A 99 -2.52 26.19 -10.47
CA ALA A 99 -3.62 26.23 -11.42
C ALA A 99 -4.85 25.57 -10.77
N ASP A 100 -5.77 26.37 -10.27
CA ASP A 100 -7.00 25.87 -9.64
C ASP A 100 -8.13 25.76 -10.67
N PHE A 101 -8.61 24.55 -10.90
CA PHE A 101 -9.75 24.23 -11.76
C PHE A 101 -10.86 23.48 -11.01
N THR A 102 -10.96 23.67 -9.71
CA THR A 102 -11.96 23.05 -8.81
C THR A 102 -13.40 23.19 -9.32
N LYS A 103 -13.71 24.29 -10.00
CA LYS A 103 -15.05 24.56 -10.57
C LYS A 103 -15.41 23.62 -11.74
N LEU A 104 -14.45 22.97 -12.39
CA LEU A 104 -14.71 21.96 -13.41
C LEU A 104 -15.12 20.64 -12.74
N ARG A 105 -16.43 20.31 -12.82
CA ARG A 105 -16.99 19.10 -12.18
C ARG A 105 -17.46 18.04 -13.16
N GLN A 106 -17.49 18.38 -14.45
CA GLN A 106 -17.99 17.47 -15.50
C GLN A 106 -17.07 16.25 -15.62
N PRO A 107 -17.60 15.01 -15.56
CA PRO A 107 -16.83 13.81 -15.84
C PRO A 107 -16.27 13.80 -17.25
N GLY A 108 -15.07 13.27 -17.42
CA GLY A 108 -14.38 13.17 -18.72
C GLY A 108 -12.87 13.08 -18.55
N THR A 109 -12.16 13.02 -19.68
CA THR A 109 -10.69 13.02 -19.75
C THR A 109 -10.19 14.36 -20.28
N TYR A 110 -9.21 14.92 -19.61
CA TYR A 110 -8.75 16.29 -19.81
C TYR A 110 -7.23 16.40 -19.75
N TYR A 111 -6.71 17.56 -20.16
CA TYR A 111 -5.37 18.01 -19.90
C TYR A 111 -5.34 19.53 -19.66
N LEU A 112 -4.34 20.02 -18.95
CA LEU A 112 -4.06 21.45 -18.85
C LEU A 112 -3.19 21.87 -20.05
N ASP A 113 -3.50 23.03 -20.60
CA ASP A 113 -2.72 23.72 -21.62
C ASP A 113 -2.30 25.09 -21.06
N VAL A 114 -0.99 25.34 -21.00
CA VAL A 114 -0.42 26.59 -20.49
C VAL A 114 0.31 27.28 -21.64
N PRO A 115 -0.16 28.45 -22.10
CA PRO A 115 0.45 29.17 -23.21
C PRO A 115 1.96 29.40 -23.03
N GLY A 116 2.75 28.99 -24.01
CA GLY A 116 4.20 29.10 -23.99
C GLY A 116 4.95 28.04 -23.19
N VAL A 117 4.22 27.12 -22.48
CA VAL A 117 4.80 26.03 -21.68
C VAL A 117 4.47 24.66 -22.28
N GLY A 118 3.25 24.50 -22.84
CA GLY A 118 2.77 23.25 -23.41
C GLY A 118 1.59 22.67 -22.66
N ARG A 119 1.40 21.34 -22.74
CA ARG A 119 0.28 20.62 -22.12
C ARG A 119 0.76 19.65 -21.04
N SER A 120 -0.10 19.42 -20.06
CA SER A 120 0.12 18.37 -19.05
C SER A 120 -0.09 16.96 -19.62
N TRP A 121 0.27 15.96 -18.84
CA TRP A 121 -0.31 14.62 -18.95
C TRP A 121 -1.83 14.70 -18.88
N THR A 122 -2.50 13.70 -19.46
CA THR A 122 -3.96 13.56 -19.33
C THR A 122 -4.35 13.09 -17.94
N PHE A 123 -5.53 13.49 -17.49
CA PHE A 123 -6.17 13.04 -16.26
C PHE A 123 -7.68 12.91 -16.47
N SER A 124 -8.33 12.14 -15.60
CA SER A 124 -9.78 11.99 -15.63
C SER A 124 -10.46 12.74 -14.49
N ILE A 125 -11.71 13.15 -14.68
CA ILE A 125 -12.62 13.55 -13.61
C ILE A 125 -13.74 12.51 -13.56
N GLY A 126 -13.92 11.85 -12.44
CA GLY A 126 -14.91 10.78 -12.29
C GLY A 126 -15.06 10.35 -10.83
N ARG A 127 -16.21 9.72 -10.49
CA ARG A 127 -16.46 9.23 -9.14
C ARG A 127 -15.64 7.99 -8.79
N ASP A 128 -15.33 7.19 -9.77
CA ASP A 128 -14.63 5.90 -9.68
C ASP A 128 -13.18 5.98 -10.19
N VAL A 129 -12.67 7.20 -10.35
CA VAL A 129 -11.37 7.48 -10.99
C VAL A 129 -10.20 6.73 -10.34
N PHE A 130 -10.26 6.47 -9.03
CA PHE A 130 -9.21 5.77 -8.30
C PHE A 130 -9.44 4.26 -8.16
N LEU A 131 -10.56 3.72 -8.68
CA LEU A 131 -10.87 2.28 -8.53
C LEU A 131 -9.80 1.39 -9.17
N ARG A 132 -9.32 1.76 -10.34
CA ARG A 132 -8.25 1.02 -11.03
C ARG A 132 -6.93 1.05 -10.24
N THR A 133 -6.58 2.19 -9.68
CA THR A 133 -5.37 2.34 -8.86
C THR A 133 -5.48 1.50 -7.58
N TYR A 134 -6.63 1.49 -6.91
CA TYR A 134 -6.89 0.62 -5.76
C TYR A 134 -6.73 -0.86 -6.13
N TYR A 135 -7.32 -1.28 -7.24
CA TYR A 135 -7.21 -2.65 -7.73
C TYR A 135 -5.75 -3.06 -7.96
N LEU A 136 -4.95 -2.21 -8.63
CA LEU A 136 -3.54 -2.49 -8.88
C LEU A 136 -2.71 -2.49 -7.59
N ALA A 137 -2.95 -1.52 -6.70
CA ALA A 137 -2.26 -1.43 -5.43
C ALA A 137 -2.52 -2.66 -4.53
N MET A 138 -3.74 -3.19 -4.55
CA MET A 138 -4.05 -4.46 -3.85
C MET A 138 -3.42 -5.67 -4.54
N ARG A 139 -3.37 -5.71 -5.87
CA ARG A 139 -2.73 -6.81 -6.60
C ARG A 139 -1.21 -6.84 -6.47
N ALA A 140 -0.59 -5.72 -6.10
CA ALA A 140 0.82 -5.70 -5.75
C ALA A 140 1.12 -6.68 -4.59
N PHE A 141 0.23 -6.81 -3.59
CA PHE A 141 0.37 -7.82 -2.53
C PHE A 141 0.30 -9.25 -3.07
N TYR A 142 -0.63 -9.54 -3.98
CA TYR A 142 -0.69 -10.84 -4.64
C TYR A 142 0.61 -11.14 -5.40
N GLY A 143 1.19 -10.13 -6.06
CA GLY A 143 2.50 -10.23 -6.72
C GLY A 143 3.66 -10.52 -5.76
N GLN A 144 3.53 -10.16 -4.48
CA GLN A 144 4.54 -10.39 -3.43
C GLN A 144 4.33 -11.71 -2.66
N ARG A 145 3.35 -12.55 -3.01
CA ARG A 145 3.13 -13.83 -2.31
C ARG A 145 4.34 -14.74 -2.43
N CYS A 146 4.82 -15.21 -1.28
CA CYS A 146 5.82 -16.28 -1.16
C CYS A 146 5.15 -17.64 -1.06
N GLY A 147 5.82 -18.71 -1.51
CA GLY A 147 5.39 -20.09 -1.29
C GLY A 147 4.30 -20.61 -2.22
N THR A 148 3.89 -19.83 -3.22
CA THR A 148 2.84 -20.21 -4.18
C THR A 148 3.20 -19.71 -5.58
N PRO A 149 2.70 -20.34 -6.66
CA PRO A 149 2.77 -19.74 -7.97
C PRO A 149 1.92 -18.46 -8.02
N VAL A 150 2.43 -17.45 -8.71
CA VAL A 150 1.70 -16.21 -8.98
C VAL A 150 1.53 -16.05 -10.48
N ASP A 151 0.32 -15.69 -10.91
CA ASP A 151 -0.02 -15.33 -12.28
C ASP A 151 -1.00 -14.16 -12.26
N LEU A 152 -0.57 -13.01 -12.79
CA LEU A 152 -1.43 -11.83 -12.84
C LEU A 152 -2.52 -11.95 -13.92
N GLY A 153 -2.56 -13.05 -14.68
CA GLY A 153 -3.61 -13.39 -15.61
C GLY A 153 -3.56 -12.64 -16.94
N PRO A 154 -4.61 -12.76 -17.76
CA PRO A 154 -4.62 -12.27 -19.14
C PRO A 154 -4.43 -10.76 -19.28
N GLU A 155 -4.72 -10.00 -18.23
CA GLU A 155 -4.55 -8.55 -18.21
C GLU A 155 -3.08 -8.16 -18.16
N PHE A 156 -2.23 -9.01 -17.55
CA PHE A 156 -0.79 -8.83 -17.39
C PHE A 156 -0.05 -10.07 -17.86
N PRO A 157 -0.05 -10.37 -19.17
CA PRO A 157 0.57 -11.58 -19.70
C PRO A 157 2.08 -11.56 -19.43
N GLY A 158 2.60 -12.67 -18.89
CA GLY A 158 4.02 -12.82 -18.57
C GLY A 158 4.44 -12.29 -17.20
N TYR A 159 3.54 -11.69 -16.42
CA TYR A 159 3.80 -11.36 -15.01
C TYR A 159 3.46 -12.58 -14.15
N THR A 160 4.37 -13.54 -14.15
CA THR A 160 4.23 -14.82 -13.47
C THR A 160 5.53 -15.20 -12.78
N HIS A 161 5.43 -15.96 -11.70
CA HIS A 161 6.54 -16.71 -11.14
C HIS A 161 6.05 -18.06 -10.58
N ALA A 162 6.95 -19.06 -10.53
CA ALA A 162 6.66 -20.35 -9.92
C ALA A 162 6.67 -20.25 -8.38
N ALA A 163 6.24 -21.30 -7.71
CA ALA A 163 6.32 -21.37 -6.25
C ALA A 163 7.78 -21.32 -5.78
N CYS A 164 8.04 -20.49 -4.76
CA CYS A 164 9.37 -20.23 -4.22
C CYS A 164 9.45 -20.55 -2.72
N HIS A 165 10.64 -20.70 -2.18
CA HIS A 165 10.92 -20.85 -0.74
C HIS A 165 10.02 -21.88 -0.05
N LEU A 166 9.90 -23.07 -0.68
CA LEU A 166 8.98 -24.14 -0.28
C LEU A 166 9.45 -24.92 0.97
N LYS A 167 10.59 -24.54 1.51
CA LYS A 167 11.14 -25.08 2.75
C LYS A 167 11.52 -23.96 3.68
N GLY A 168 11.09 -24.04 4.93
CA GLY A 168 11.60 -23.21 6.01
C GLY A 168 12.51 -24.06 6.91
N GLU A 169 13.56 -23.46 7.42
CA GLU A 169 14.43 -24.11 8.41
C GLU A 169 14.77 -23.14 9.54
N PHE A 170 15.20 -23.69 10.67
CA PHE A 170 15.58 -22.88 11.80
C PHE A 170 17.05 -22.48 11.72
N HIS A 171 17.35 -21.19 11.65
CA HIS A 171 18.68 -20.67 11.91
C HIS A 171 19.08 -20.91 13.37
N SER A 172 20.35 -21.08 13.65
CA SER A 172 20.88 -21.32 15.00
C SER A 172 20.43 -20.27 16.04
N SER A 173 20.20 -19.03 15.61
CA SER A 173 19.70 -17.94 16.48
C SER A 173 18.25 -18.11 16.93
N SER A 174 17.49 -19.04 16.35
CA SER A 174 16.10 -19.30 16.70
C SER A 174 15.93 -20.11 17.99
N GLY A 175 17.00 -20.77 18.47
CA GLY A 175 16.97 -21.72 19.58
C GLY A 175 16.34 -23.06 19.23
N LYS A 176 16.08 -23.34 17.97
CA LYS A 176 15.51 -24.59 17.43
C LYS A 176 16.43 -25.15 16.33
N GLN A 177 16.12 -26.36 15.88
CA GLN A 177 16.82 -27.05 14.80
C GLN A 177 15.84 -27.77 13.89
N GLY A 178 16.27 -28.04 12.65
CA GLY A 178 15.48 -28.76 11.66
C GLY A 178 14.58 -27.88 10.80
N GLU A 179 13.72 -28.54 10.03
CA GLU A 179 12.76 -27.87 9.15
C GLU A 179 11.55 -27.35 9.94
N ARG A 180 10.97 -26.26 9.44
CA ARG A 180 9.67 -25.75 9.87
C ARG A 180 8.80 -25.53 8.64
N ASP A 181 7.56 -25.99 8.72
CA ASP A 181 6.52 -25.64 7.75
C ASP A 181 6.10 -24.18 7.95
N ASN A 182 6.80 -23.29 7.27
CA ASN A 182 6.66 -21.85 7.39
C ASN A 182 6.60 -21.18 6.02
N ILE A 183 5.88 -21.84 5.12
CA ILE A 183 5.62 -21.39 3.75
C ILE A 183 4.55 -20.30 3.79
N GLY A 184 4.59 -19.35 2.87
CA GLY A 184 3.59 -18.29 2.76
C GLY A 184 4.08 -16.91 3.18
N GLY A 185 3.17 -15.98 3.39
CA GLY A 185 3.46 -14.57 3.62
C GLY A 185 3.79 -13.79 2.36
N TRP A 186 4.07 -12.50 2.52
CA TRP A 186 4.52 -11.63 1.42
C TRP A 186 6.03 -11.41 1.51
N HIS A 187 6.70 -11.40 0.35
CA HIS A 187 8.00 -10.76 0.23
C HIS A 187 7.86 -9.29 0.67
N ASP A 188 8.77 -8.84 1.51
CA ASP A 188 8.64 -7.57 2.23
C ASP A 188 8.78 -6.34 1.33
N ALA A 189 9.79 -6.38 0.48
CA ALA A 189 10.23 -5.21 -0.27
C ALA A 189 10.72 -5.61 -1.67
N GLY A 190 11.85 -5.08 -2.11
CA GLY A 190 12.52 -5.52 -3.31
C GLY A 190 13.24 -6.86 -3.18
N ASP A 191 13.36 -7.39 -1.98
CA ASP A 191 13.94 -8.69 -1.63
C ASP A 191 12.88 -9.78 -1.39
N TYR A 192 13.32 -10.97 -0.98
CA TYR A 192 12.45 -12.12 -0.69
C TYR A 192 12.33 -12.43 0.80
N GLY A 193 12.88 -11.57 1.65
CA GLY A 193 12.74 -11.66 3.10
C GLY A 193 11.30 -11.40 3.56
N ARG A 194 10.96 -11.93 4.73
CA ARG A 194 9.68 -11.73 5.41
C ARG A 194 9.95 -11.34 6.85
N TYR A 195 9.40 -10.21 7.28
CA TYR A 195 9.71 -9.58 8.57
C TYR A 195 8.41 -9.35 9.34
N VAL A 196 8.31 -9.88 10.56
CA VAL A 196 7.04 -9.87 11.32
C VAL A 196 6.61 -8.46 11.67
N VAL A 197 7.52 -7.59 12.11
CA VAL A 197 7.15 -6.22 12.48
C VAL A 197 6.61 -5.42 11.29
N ASN A 198 7.23 -5.55 10.12
CA ASN A 198 6.77 -4.88 8.92
C ASN A 198 5.46 -5.48 8.39
N SER A 199 5.32 -6.81 8.46
CA SER A 199 4.05 -7.52 8.20
C SER A 199 2.95 -7.12 9.19
N GLY A 200 3.29 -6.82 10.44
CA GLY A 200 2.37 -6.41 11.48
C GLY A 200 1.62 -5.13 11.12
N ILE A 201 2.34 -4.03 10.92
CA ILE A 201 1.71 -2.75 10.54
C ILE A 201 0.98 -2.86 9.20
N THR A 202 1.55 -3.58 8.22
CA THR A 202 0.94 -3.81 6.90
C THR A 202 -0.40 -4.52 7.00
N THR A 203 -0.41 -5.67 7.68
CA THR A 203 -1.61 -6.50 7.88
C THR A 203 -2.66 -5.76 8.69
N GLY A 204 -2.24 -5.07 9.75
CA GLY A 204 -3.11 -4.24 10.58
C GLY A 204 -3.80 -3.15 9.78
N THR A 205 -3.06 -2.43 8.94
CA THR A 205 -3.60 -1.36 8.06
C THR A 205 -4.60 -1.91 7.04
N LEU A 206 -4.35 -3.07 6.44
CA LEU A 206 -5.30 -3.70 5.50
C LEU A 206 -6.58 -4.20 6.21
N LEU A 207 -6.44 -4.78 7.40
CA LEU A 207 -7.60 -5.16 8.22
C LEU A 207 -8.42 -3.93 8.64
N TRP A 208 -7.77 -2.81 8.97
CA TRP A 208 -8.43 -1.54 9.23
C TRP A 208 -9.10 -0.97 7.98
N THR A 209 -8.48 -1.11 6.81
CA THR A 209 -9.11 -0.73 5.53
C THR A 209 -10.44 -1.47 5.36
N TRP A 210 -10.48 -2.75 5.70
CA TRP A 210 -11.72 -3.52 5.69
C TRP A 210 -12.72 -3.04 6.76
N GLU A 211 -12.30 -2.85 8.01
CA GLU A 211 -13.21 -2.43 9.09
C GLU A 211 -13.87 -1.07 8.80
N ILE A 212 -13.14 -0.14 8.21
CA ILE A 212 -13.58 1.23 7.98
C ILE A 212 -14.29 1.36 6.63
N TYR A 213 -13.74 0.77 5.58
CA TYR A 213 -14.19 0.93 4.20
C TYR A 213 -14.77 -0.36 3.59
N GLY A 214 -15.05 -1.37 4.37
CA GLY A 214 -15.60 -2.65 3.89
C GLY A 214 -16.78 -2.51 2.92
N PRO A 215 -17.79 -1.66 3.19
CA PRO A 215 -18.90 -1.45 2.25
C PRO A 215 -18.45 -1.00 0.85
N LYS A 216 -17.36 -0.23 0.74
CA LYS A 216 -16.81 0.28 -0.53
C LYS A 216 -15.97 -0.77 -1.27
N VAL A 217 -15.25 -1.63 -0.54
CA VAL A 217 -14.26 -2.56 -1.12
C VAL A 217 -14.73 -4.01 -1.23
N LYS A 218 -15.80 -4.40 -0.54
CA LYS A 218 -16.28 -5.79 -0.45
C LYS A 218 -16.59 -6.48 -1.78
N SER A 219 -16.99 -5.72 -2.79
CA SER A 219 -17.37 -6.24 -4.11
C SER A 219 -16.24 -6.18 -5.13
N ILE A 220 -15.10 -5.59 -4.79
CA ILE A 220 -13.97 -5.46 -5.70
C ILE A 220 -13.27 -6.81 -5.81
N LYS A 221 -13.26 -7.36 -7.01
CA LYS A 221 -12.56 -8.61 -7.32
C LYS A 221 -11.12 -8.32 -7.69
N LEU A 222 -10.19 -8.96 -6.99
CA LEU A 222 -8.76 -8.79 -7.23
C LEU A 222 -8.21 -9.78 -8.27
N ASN A 223 -9.03 -10.73 -8.75
CA ASN A 223 -8.62 -11.79 -9.67
C ASN A 223 -7.41 -12.59 -9.11
N ILE A 224 -7.51 -12.94 -7.84
CA ILE A 224 -6.60 -13.83 -7.12
C ILE A 224 -7.21 -15.25 -7.07
N PRO A 225 -6.45 -16.31 -6.76
CA PRO A 225 -6.97 -17.68 -6.76
C PRO A 225 -8.21 -17.89 -5.88
N GLU A 226 -8.35 -17.14 -4.80
CA GLU A 226 -9.47 -17.21 -3.88
C GLU A 226 -10.69 -16.37 -4.32
N SER A 227 -10.57 -15.57 -5.39
CA SER A 227 -11.67 -14.74 -5.87
C SER A 227 -12.91 -15.58 -6.21
N GLY A 228 -14.05 -15.20 -5.66
CA GLY A 228 -15.33 -15.88 -5.88
C GLY A 228 -15.77 -16.78 -4.71
N ASN A 229 -14.93 -16.99 -3.69
CA ASN A 229 -15.40 -17.58 -2.43
C ASN A 229 -16.27 -16.58 -1.64
N ALA A 230 -16.74 -16.99 -0.45
CA ALA A 230 -17.61 -16.15 0.40
C ALA A 230 -16.87 -15.01 1.12
N THR A 231 -15.53 -15.05 1.14
CA THR A 231 -14.70 -14.03 1.79
C THR A 231 -14.31 -12.93 0.78
N PRO A 232 -14.44 -11.66 1.09
CA PRO A 232 -13.97 -10.57 0.24
C PRO A 232 -12.48 -10.68 -0.10
N ASP A 233 -12.11 -10.32 -1.33
CA ASP A 233 -10.76 -10.55 -1.84
C ASP A 233 -9.67 -9.82 -1.05
N ILE A 234 -9.94 -8.61 -0.52
CA ILE A 234 -9.01 -7.93 0.39
C ILE A 234 -8.70 -8.77 1.63
N LEU A 235 -9.68 -9.48 2.18
CA LEU A 235 -9.48 -10.37 3.32
C LEU A 235 -8.79 -11.68 2.93
N ASN A 236 -9.11 -12.24 1.75
CA ASN A 236 -8.40 -13.38 1.22
C ASN A 236 -6.90 -13.08 1.07
N GLU A 237 -6.57 -11.92 0.50
CA GLU A 237 -5.17 -11.50 0.34
C GLU A 237 -4.48 -11.26 1.68
N THR A 238 -5.15 -10.57 2.61
CA THR A 238 -4.61 -10.32 3.95
C THR A 238 -4.40 -11.61 4.74
N ARG A 239 -5.29 -12.59 4.57
CA ARG A 239 -5.17 -13.92 5.20
C ARG A 239 -3.90 -14.63 4.80
N TRP A 240 -3.42 -14.48 3.55
CA TRP A 240 -2.20 -15.10 3.08
C TRP A 240 -1.00 -14.78 3.98
N ASN A 241 -0.86 -13.51 4.36
CA ASN A 241 0.21 -13.10 5.26
C ASN A 241 -0.05 -13.48 6.73
N LEU A 242 -1.30 -13.39 7.18
CA LEU A 242 -1.68 -13.80 8.55
C LEU A 242 -1.35 -15.26 8.84
N GLU A 243 -1.59 -16.18 7.90
CA GLU A 243 -1.26 -17.60 8.07
C GLU A 243 0.26 -17.79 8.30
N TRP A 244 1.10 -17.07 7.55
CA TRP A 244 2.54 -17.08 7.78
C TRP A 244 2.91 -16.47 9.14
N MET A 245 2.34 -15.32 9.50
CA MET A 245 2.61 -14.70 10.80
C MET A 245 2.23 -15.62 11.97
N LEU A 246 1.11 -16.33 11.88
CA LEU A 246 0.70 -17.33 12.87
C LEU A 246 1.71 -18.49 12.95
N ASN A 247 2.31 -18.88 11.84
CA ASN A 247 3.35 -19.91 11.79
C ASN A 247 4.70 -19.42 12.34
N MET A 248 4.92 -18.10 12.46
CA MET A 248 6.07 -17.51 13.15
C MET A 248 5.94 -17.52 14.68
N GLN A 249 4.78 -17.88 15.22
CA GLN A 249 4.58 -18.03 16.67
C GLN A 249 5.03 -19.42 17.13
N ASP A 250 5.78 -19.49 18.24
CA ASP A 250 6.15 -20.75 18.90
C ASP A 250 5.10 -21.17 19.93
N ASP A 251 5.22 -22.40 20.42
CA ASP A 251 4.28 -22.98 21.41
C ASP A 251 4.21 -22.18 22.72
N ASP A 252 5.30 -21.47 23.09
CA ASP A 252 5.36 -20.61 24.26
C ASP A 252 4.62 -19.26 24.07
N GLY A 253 4.12 -18.98 22.86
CA GLY A 253 3.41 -17.76 22.50
C GLY A 253 4.30 -16.66 21.91
N GLY A 254 5.61 -16.76 22.03
CA GLY A 254 6.57 -15.80 21.45
C GLY A 254 6.71 -15.96 19.94
N VAL A 255 7.15 -14.90 19.27
CA VAL A 255 7.25 -14.82 17.81
C VAL A 255 8.69 -14.59 17.39
N TRP A 256 9.21 -15.42 16.47
CA TRP A 256 10.49 -15.16 15.82
C TRP A 256 10.38 -13.93 14.93
N HIS A 257 11.48 -13.20 14.82
CA HIS A 257 11.46 -11.85 14.26
C HIS A 257 11.29 -11.81 12.74
N LYS A 258 11.94 -12.74 12.03
CA LYS A 258 11.91 -12.77 10.56
C LYS A 258 12.18 -14.16 10.01
N GLN A 259 11.90 -14.32 8.72
CA GLN A 259 12.30 -15.47 7.92
C GLN A 259 12.98 -14.98 6.65
N THR A 260 14.28 -15.11 6.57
CA THR A 260 15.12 -14.63 5.47
C THR A 260 16.29 -15.57 5.23
N SER A 261 17.00 -15.38 4.11
CA SER A 261 18.37 -15.88 3.97
C SER A 261 19.35 -15.06 4.83
N GLU A 262 20.57 -15.53 5.03
CA GLU A 262 21.62 -14.79 5.75
C GLU A 262 21.99 -13.47 5.05
N HIS A 263 21.97 -13.45 3.72
CA HIS A 263 22.25 -12.29 2.87
C HIS A 263 21.25 -12.22 1.70
N PHE A 264 21.13 -11.06 1.10
CA PHE A 264 20.21 -10.87 -0.01
C PHE A 264 20.66 -11.62 -1.27
N PRO A 265 19.76 -12.31 -2.00
CA PRO A 265 20.05 -12.85 -3.32
C PRO A 265 20.33 -11.74 -4.33
N GLY A 266 20.92 -12.12 -5.46
CA GLY A 266 20.98 -11.26 -6.64
C GLY A 266 19.59 -10.95 -7.22
N PHE A 267 19.56 -10.22 -8.34
CA PHE A 267 18.34 -10.02 -9.10
C PHE A 267 18.04 -11.28 -9.92
N VAL A 268 17.32 -12.19 -9.30
CA VAL A 268 16.81 -13.45 -9.87
C VAL A 268 15.30 -13.50 -9.65
N MET A 269 14.59 -14.37 -10.39
CA MET A 269 13.17 -14.62 -10.10
C MET A 269 13.02 -15.36 -8.75
N PRO A 270 11.85 -15.28 -8.08
CA PRO A 270 11.68 -15.90 -6.76
C PRO A 270 11.96 -17.41 -6.74
N GLU A 271 11.60 -18.14 -7.80
CA GLU A 271 11.85 -19.57 -7.96
C GLU A 271 13.31 -19.92 -8.22
N ASP A 272 14.10 -18.96 -8.68
CA ASP A 272 15.54 -19.11 -8.93
C ASP A 272 16.39 -18.67 -7.73
N ASP A 273 15.78 -18.18 -6.65
CA ASP A 273 16.46 -17.97 -5.37
C ASP A 273 16.58 -19.29 -4.64
N HIS A 274 17.80 -19.80 -4.58
CA HIS A 274 18.13 -21.08 -3.93
C HIS A 274 18.77 -20.90 -2.55
N LEU A 275 18.80 -19.69 -2.02
CA LEU A 275 19.29 -19.43 -0.67
C LEU A 275 18.33 -20.03 0.36
N PRO A 276 18.84 -20.54 1.50
CA PRO A 276 17.99 -21.04 2.58
C PRO A 276 17.00 -19.97 3.08
N SER A 277 15.77 -20.38 3.35
CA SER A 277 14.74 -19.51 3.96
C SER A 277 14.64 -19.83 5.45
N GLU A 278 15.38 -19.06 6.25
CA GLU A 278 15.64 -19.38 7.65
C GLU A 278 14.80 -18.54 8.62
N VAL A 279 14.24 -19.21 9.61
CA VAL A 279 13.57 -18.56 10.76
C VAL A 279 14.63 -18.05 11.72
N ILE A 280 14.74 -16.71 11.83
CA ILE A 280 15.80 -16.02 12.56
C ILE A 280 15.23 -15.43 13.85
N GLY A 281 15.87 -15.76 14.97
CA GLY A 281 15.57 -15.22 16.29
C GLY A 281 16.68 -14.34 16.82
N THR A 282 16.61 -14.01 18.12
CA THR A 282 17.53 -13.08 18.77
C THR A 282 18.93 -13.66 19.09
N GLY A 283 19.13 -14.95 18.85
CA GLY A 283 20.41 -15.63 19.18
C GLY A 283 20.60 -15.97 20.66
N GLN A 284 19.75 -15.49 21.54
CA GLN A 284 19.78 -15.77 22.98
C GLN A 284 18.36 -16.02 23.50
N ALA A 285 18.25 -16.86 24.54
CA ALA A 285 16.95 -17.12 25.16
C ALA A 285 16.27 -15.81 25.58
N PRO A 286 14.96 -15.63 25.31
CA PRO A 286 13.99 -16.60 24.82
C PRO A 286 13.91 -16.77 23.30
N TYR A 287 14.85 -16.25 22.52
CA TYR A 287 15.01 -16.38 21.06
C TYR A 287 13.97 -15.65 20.20
N LYS A 288 12.94 -15.09 20.75
CA LYS A 288 11.86 -14.34 20.09
C LYS A 288 11.96 -12.87 20.49
N SER A 289 11.37 -11.96 19.72
CA SER A 289 11.39 -10.53 20.02
C SER A 289 10.06 -10.01 20.54
N THR A 290 10.11 -9.03 21.44
CA THR A 290 8.91 -8.44 22.05
C THR A 290 8.10 -7.67 21.02
N CYS A 291 8.73 -6.87 20.12
CA CYS A 291 8.02 -6.11 19.09
C CYS A 291 7.26 -7.05 18.14
N ALA A 292 7.92 -8.07 17.53
CA ALA A 292 7.24 -9.01 16.65
C ALA A 292 6.08 -9.76 17.34
N THR A 293 6.25 -10.07 18.65
CA THR A 293 5.20 -10.74 19.43
C THR A 293 4.03 -9.79 19.72
N GLY A 294 4.31 -8.52 20.02
CA GLY A 294 3.29 -7.48 20.21
C GLY A 294 2.49 -7.21 18.93
N ASP A 295 3.16 -7.10 17.80
CA ASP A 295 2.54 -6.95 16.48
C ASP A 295 1.60 -8.11 16.15
N LEU A 296 2.06 -9.37 16.35
CA LEU A 296 1.18 -10.51 16.14
C LEU A 296 -0.03 -10.47 17.09
N ALA A 297 0.15 -10.09 18.35
CA ALA A 297 -0.97 -9.98 19.29
C ALA A 297 -2.01 -8.98 18.79
N ALA A 298 -1.58 -7.82 18.29
CA ALA A 298 -2.46 -6.78 17.75
C ALA A 298 -3.21 -7.27 16.50
N VAL A 299 -2.48 -7.68 15.47
CA VAL A 299 -3.12 -8.03 14.17
C VAL A 299 -3.99 -9.28 14.27
N ALA A 300 -3.62 -10.27 15.09
CA ALA A 300 -4.42 -11.46 15.33
C ALA A 300 -5.71 -11.13 16.12
N ALA A 301 -5.67 -10.15 17.02
CA ALA A 301 -6.89 -9.66 17.68
C ALA A 301 -7.83 -8.96 16.68
N ILE A 302 -7.30 -8.16 15.74
CA ILE A 302 -8.11 -7.57 14.66
C ILE A 302 -8.71 -8.69 13.79
N ALA A 303 -7.86 -9.64 13.35
CA ALA A 303 -8.28 -10.75 12.51
C ALA A 303 -9.38 -11.59 13.17
N ALA A 304 -9.30 -11.82 14.49
CA ALA A 304 -10.31 -12.57 15.23
C ALA A 304 -11.71 -11.96 15.13
N ARG A 305 -11.84 -10.62 15.14
CA ARG A 305 -13.15 -9.98 14.98
C ARG A 305 -13.56 -9.85 13.52
N VAL A 306 -12.62 -9.55 12.63
CA VAL A 306 -12.87 -9.32 11.20
C VAL A 306 -13.29 -10.61 10.49
N PHE A 307 -12.61 -11.73 10.76
CA PHE A 307 -12.91 -13.01 10.09
C PHE A 307 -14.06 -13.78 10.71
N ARG A 308 -14.54 -13.41 11.89
CA ARG A 308 -15.65 -14.14 12.57
C ARG A 308 -16.88 -14.39 11.69
N PRO A 309 -17.36 -13.45 10.86
CA PRO A 309 -18.50 -13.68 9.97
C PRO A 309 -18.20 -14.61 8.79
N PHE A 310 -16.92 -14.82 8.42
CA PHE A 310 -16.50 -15.55 7.23
C PHE A 310 -15.92 -16.92 7.56
N ASP A 311 -15.11 -17.01 8.62
CA ASP A 311 -14.44 -18.23 9.07
C ASP A 311 -14.24 -18.18 10.60
N ALA A 312 -15.20 -18.74 11.32
CA ALA A 312 -15.19 -18.75 12.78
C ALA A 312 -14.02 -19.57 13.38
N LYS A 313 -13.52 -20.59 12.66
CA LYS A 313 -12.36 -21.39 13.12
C LYS A 313 -11.07 -20.58 12.99
N PHE A 314 -10.88 -19.91 11.87
CA PHE A 314 -9.73 -19.02 11.68
C PHE A 314 -9.76 -17.86 12.66
N ALA A 315 -10.93 -17.26 12.90
CA ALA A 315 -11.11 -16.22 13.91
C ALA A 315 -10.73 -16.70 15.33
N ALA A 316 -11.16 -17.91 15.71
CA ALA A 316 -10.82 -18.48 17.02
C ALA A 316 -9.31 -18.78 17.14
N ARG A 317 -8.66 -19.31 16.09
CA ARG A 317 -7.20 -19.53 16.05
C ARG A 317 -6.44 -18.22 16.23
N ASN A 318 -6.86 -17.16 15.57
CA ASN A 318 -6.24 -15.83 15.72
C ASN A 318 -6.40 -15.28 17.14
N LEU A 319 -7.58 -15.42 17.76
CA LEU A 319 -7.78 -14.95 19.13
C LEU A 319 -6.91 -15.72 20.14
N ASP A 320 -6.76 -17.04 19.97
CA ASP A 320 -5.87 -17.86 20.81
C ASP A 320 -4.42 -17.41 20.65
N ALA A 321 -3.97 -17.21 19.41
CA ALA A 321 -2.62 -16.71 19.10
C ALA A 321 -2.36 -15.33 19.72
N ALA A 322 -3.32 -14.39 19.60
CA ALA A 322 -3.21 -13.06 20.18
C ALA A 322 -3.06 -13.11 21.71
N ARG A 323 -3.85 -13.96 22.39
CA ARG A 323 -3.76 -14.13 23.84
C ARG A 323 -2.43 -14.74 24.30
N LYS A 324 -1.95 -15.75 23.59
CA LYS A 324 -0.63 -16.36 23.88
C LYS A 324 0.50 -15.35 23.67
N ALA A 325 0.47 -14.60 22.58
CA ALA A 325 1.44 -13.55 22.31
C ALA A 325 1.40 -12.45 23.39
N TRP A 326 0.23 -12.01 23.81
CA TRP A 326 0.08 -11.07 24.94
C TRP A 326 0.73 -11.59 26.22
N LEU A 327 0.43 -12.82 26.64
CA LEU A 327 1.01 -13.43 27.85
C LEU A 327 2.53 -13.56 27.75
N TRP A 328 3.06 -13.81 26.54
CA TRP A 328 4.48 -13.84 26.33
C TRP A 328 5.13 -12.46 26.51
N THR A 329 4.50 -11.37 25.99
CA THR A 329 5.01 -10.01 26.20
C THR A 329 4.94 -9.56 27.66
N GLU A 330 4.01 -10.08 28.46
CA GLU A 330 3.97 -9.85 29.91
C GLU A 330 5.21 -10.44 30.59
N LYS A 331 5.60 -11.65 30.17
CA LYS A 331 6.77 -12.35 30.73
C LYS A 331 8.09 -11.79 30.24
N TYR A 332 8.12 -11.34 28.99
CA TYR A 332 9.32 -10.87 28.29
C TYR A 332 9.09 -9.50 27.65
N PRO A 333 9.02 -8.42 28.44
CA PRO A 333 8.58 -7.10 27.94
C PRO A 333 9.64 -6.34 27.14
N ASN A 334 10.92 -6.76 27.15
CA ASN A 334 12.05 -5.98 26.62
C ASN A 334 13.09 -6.87 25.92
N VAL A 335 12.66 -7.79 25.06
CA VAL A 335 13.58 -8.59 24.22
C VAL A 335 13.66 -7.95 22.84
N MET A 336 14.67 -7.09 22.65
CA MET A 336 14.90 -6.41 21.39
C MET A 336 15.62 -7.31 20.40
N PHE A 337 15.27 -7.19 19.12
CA PHE A 337 15.96 -7.89 18.05
C PHE A 337 17.20 -7.10 17.58
N ARG A 338 18.27 -7.83 17.30
CA ARG A 338 19.42 -7.38 16.51
C ARG A 338 19.84 -8.53 15.61
N ASN A 339 20.31 -8.22 14.41
CA ASN A 339 20.80 -9.24 13.51
C ASN A 339 21.89 -10.06 14.20
N PRO A 340 21.73 -11.40 14.28
CA PRO A 340 22.81 -12.29 14.70
C PRO A 340 24.03 -12.18 13.78
N GLN A 341 25.20 -12.59 14.28
CA GLN A 341 26.41 -12.60 13.47
C GLN A 341 26.21 -13.42 12.19
N GLY A 342 26.62 -12.89 11.04
CA GLY A 342 26.46 -13.49 9.72
C GLY A 342 25.22 -13.04 8.96
N ILE A 343 24.20 -12.55 9.65
CA ILE A 343 22.97 -12.08 9.03
C ILE A 343 23.11 -10.62 8.59
N SER A 344 22.88 -10.36 7.29
CA SER A 344 22.98 -9.02 6.68
C SER A 344 21.69 -8.54 6.01
N THR A 345 20.62 -9.35 6.00
CA THR A 345 19.29 -8.95 5.54
C THR A 345 18.64 -7.96 6.51
N GLY A 346 17.55 -7.30 6.12
CA GLY A 346 16.91 -6.25 6.88
C GLY A 346 16.82 -6.56 8.38
N GLU A 347 17.23 -5.63 9.23
CA GLU A 347 17.21 -5.86 10.68
C GLU A 347 15.85 -5.53 11.29
N TYR A 348 15.18 -4.49 10.81
CA TYR A 348 13.92 -4.02 11.37
C TYR A 348 13.95 -3.96 12.90
N SER A 349 15.08 -3.46 13.44
CA SER A 349 15.31 -3.36 14.88
C SER A 349 14.59 -2.18 15.49
N ASP A 350 14.12 -2.38 16.70
CA ASP A 350 13.60 -1.33 17.54
C ASP A 350 14.36 -1.26 18.88
N ASN A 351 14.22 -0.15 19.57
CA ASN A 351 14.80 0.07 20.90
C ASN A 351 13.73 0.03 22.00
N TYR A 352 12.46 -0.05 21.62
CA TYR A 352 11.33 -0.04 22.52
C TYR A 352 10.14 -0.75 21.87
N CYS A 353 9.49 -1.64 22.59
CA CYS A 353 8.34 -2.41 22.09
C CYS A 353 7.07 -2.16 22.93
N GLY A 354 7.01 -1.03 23.62
CA GLY A 354 5.85 -0.69 24.44
C GLY A 354 4.64 -0.23 23.63
N ASP A 355 4.89 0.32 22.48
CA ASP A 355 3.86 0.78 21.54
C ASP A 355 3.15 -0.38 20.84
N GLU A 356 3.85 -1.46 20.44
CA GLU A 356 3.21 -2.68 19.96
C GLU A 356 2.37 -3.33 21.07
N LYS A 357 2.86 -3.30 22.29
CA LYS A 357 2.10 -3.80 23.43
C LYS A 357 0.87 -2.95 23.73
N LEU A 358 0.97 -1.63 23.60
CA LEU A 358 -0.18 -0.72 23.72
C LEU A 358 -1.22 -0.99 22.64
N TRP A 359 -0.77 -1.17 21.41
CA TRP A 359 -1.62 -1.52 20.27
C TRP A 359 -2.32 -2.86 20.48
N ALA A 360 -1.56 -3.88 20.90
CA ALA A 360 -2.11 -5.19 21.23
C ALA A 360 -3.18 -5.11 22.35
N ALA A 361 -2.94 -4.32 23.40
CA ALA A 361 -3.91 -4.11 24.47
C ALA A 361 -5.22 -3.49 23.95
N ALA A 362 -5.13 -2.44 23.13
CA ALA A 362 -6.29 -1.79 22.54
C ALA A 362 -7.09 -2.75 21.64
N GLU A 363 -6.40 -3.52 20.80
CA GLU A 363 -7.05 -4.46 19.88
C GLU A 363 -7.68 -5.67 20.58
N LEU A 364 -7.00 -6.24 21.58
CA LEU A 364 -7.54 -7.32 22.41
C LEU A 364 -8.75 -6.84 23.20
N TRP A 365 -8.68 -5.66 23.83
CA TRP A 365 -9.81 -5.06 24.53
C TRP A 365 -11.00 -4.82 23.59
N ARG A 366 -10.76 -4.21 22.43
CA ARG A 366 -11.81 -3.95 21.44
C ARG A 366 -12.48 -5.24 20.96
N THR A 367 -11.70 -6.33 20.82
CA THR A 367 -12.17 -7.62 20.32
C THR A 367 -12.91 -8.43 21.37
N THR A 368 -12.43 -8.42 22.62
CA THR A 368 -12.93 -9.31 23.70
C THR A 368 -13.84 -8.60 24.71
N GLY A 369 -13.65 -7.31 24.92
CA GLY A 369 -14.26 -6.56 26.03
C GLY A 369 -13.64 -6.85 27.40
N ASP A 370 -12.55 -7.64 27.47
CA ASP A 370 -11.89 -7.98 28.73
C ASP A 370 -11.23 -6.74 29.35
N ALA A 371 -11.61 -6.46 30.58
CA ALA A 371 -11.19 -5.28 31.33
C ALA A 371 -9.66 -5.23 31.52
N ALA A 372 -8.99 -6.38 31.68
CA ALA A 372 -7.55 -6.41 31.90
C ALA A 372 -6.76 -5.71 30.80
N TYR A 373 -7.15 -5.87 29.52
CA TYR A 373 -6.52 -5.18 28.41
C TYR A 373 -6.85 -3.68 28.37
N GLY A 374 -8.12 -3.33 28.69
CA GLY A 374 -8.55 -1.93 28.78
C GLY A 374 -7.83 -1.17 29.90
N ASP A 375 -7.71 -1.79 31.09
CA ASP A 375 -7.00 -1.23 32.23
C ASP A 375 -5.51 -1.04 31.93
N TYR A 376 -4.88 -2.01 31.24
CA TYR A 376 -3.50 -1.85 30.78
C TYR A 376 -3.38 -0.64 29.85
N PHE A 377 -4.27 -0.51 28.85
CA PHE A 377 -4.27 0.61 27.92
C PHE A 377 -4.41 1.94 28.65
N VAL A 378 -5.44 2.12 29.49
CA VAL A 378 -5.71 3.35 30.24
C VAL A 378 -4.52 3.74 31.15
N LYS A 379 -3.89 2.75 31.76
CA LYS A 379 -2.70 2.97 32.60
C LYS A 379 -1.50 3.49 31.82
N HIS A 380 -1.28 2.97 30.60
CA HIS A 380 -0.06 3.22 29.84
C HIS A 380 -0.23 4.26 28.72
N TYR A 381 -1.45 4.56 28.24
CA TYR A 381 -1.67 5.51 27.16
C TYR A 381 -1.04 6.91 27.40
N PRO A 382 -0.90 7.42 28.65
CA PRO A 382 -0.27 8.73 28.86
C PRO A 382 1.16 8.83 28.37
N ASP A 383 1.89 7.71 28.38
CA ASP A 383 3.29 7.65 27.93
C ASP A 383 3.40 7.80 26.41
N PHE A 384 2.33 7.48 25.67
CA PHE A 384 2.26 7.51 24.22
C PHE A 384 1.48 8.72 23.65
N ARG A 385 0.94 9.59 24.48
CA ARG A 385 0.29 10.83 24.03
C ARG A 385 1.16 11.69 23.11
N PRO A 386 2.49 11.78 23.32
CA PRO A 386 3.35 12.57 22.44
C PRO A 386 3.35 12.10 20.99
N SER A 387 3.08 10.82 20.70
CA SER A 387 2.97 10.33 19.32
C SER A 387 1.79 10.95 18.56
N LEU A 388 0.73 11.38 19.25
CA LEU A 388 -0.38 12.14 18.67
C LEU A 388 -0.11 13.65 18.54
N GLU A 389 0.93 14.16 19.18
CA GLU A 389 1.31 15.59 19.14
C GLU A 389 2.40 15.84 18.09
N SER A 390 3.22 14.83 17.83
CA SER A 390 4.24 14.90 16.81
C SER A 390 3.59 14.72 15.43
N PRO A 391 3.89 15.59 14.46
CA PRO A 391 3.49 15.36 13.09
C PRO A 391 4.38 14.32 12.39
N ALA A 392 4.86 13.32 13.10
CA ALA A 392 5.54 12.17 12.53
C ALA A 392 4.49 11.13 12.19
N ALA A 393 4.48 10.67 10.93
CA ALA A 393 3.61 9.59 10.51
C ALA A 393 4.00 8.29 11.21
N GLU A 394 3.01 7.44 11.48
CA GLU A 394 3.22 6.08 11.98
C GLU A 394 4.10 5.27 11.01
N GLY A 395 4.75 4.26 11.54
CA GLY A 395 5.61 3.36 10.79
C GLY A 395 5.90 2.12 11.62
N TRP A 396 6.65 1.18 11.10
CA TRP A 396 6.93 -0.08 11.78
C TRP A 396 7.69 0.09 13.13
N ARG A 397 8.27 1.25 13.40
CA ARG A 397 8.91 1.63 14.69
C ARG A 397 7.99 2.39 15.62
N GLU A 398 6.88 2.88 15.16
CA GLU A 398 5.98 3.74 15.92
C GLU A 398 4.55 3.36 15.57
N VAL A 399 4.00 2.38 16.26
CA VAL A 399 2.63 1.88 16.08
C VAL A 399 1.65 2.36 17.14
N ALA A 400 2.12 3.14 18.13
CA ALA A 400 1.28 3.67 19.19
C ALA A 400 0.02 4.40 18.67
N PRO A 401 0.08 5.22 17.59
CA PRO A 401 -1.11 5.87 17.04
C PRO A 401 -2.22 4.89 16.70
N LEU A 402 -1.89 3.72 16.15
CA LEU A 402 -2.87 2.67 15.81
C LEU A 402 -3.62 2.19 17.07
N GLY A 403 -2.90 1.96 18.16
CA GLY A 403 -3.50 1.59 19.44
C GLY A 403 -4.40 2.69 20.02
N LEU A 404 -3.93 3.93 19.97
CA LEU A 404 -4.68 5.09 20.48
C LEU A 404 -5.95 5.31 19.68
N TRP A 405 -5.88 5.28 18.35
CA TRP A 405 -7.06 5.40 17.49
C TRP A 405 -8.02 4.23 17.62
N THR A 406 -7.50 2.99 17.76
CA THR A 406 -8.33 1.80 18.03
C THR A 406 -9.18 2.00 19.27
N TYR A 407 -8.59 2.48 20.36
CA TYR A 407 -9.31 2.73 21.60
C TYR A 407 -10.41 3.77 21.42
N ALA A 408 -10.09 4.91 20.77
CA ALA A 408 -11.01 6.01 20.57
C ALA A 408 -12.14 5.72 19.55
N LEU A 409 -11.90 4.80 18.58
CA LEU A 409 -12.88 4.34 17.60
C LEU A 409 -13.70 3.14 18.08
N SER A 410 -13.36 2.56 19.24
CA SER A 410 -14.05 1.39 19.76
C SER A 410 -15.50 1.73 20.19
N ALA A 411 -16.40 0.78 19.94
CA ALA A 411 -17.78 0.84 20.43
C ALA A 411 -17.96 0.20 21.83
N GLN A 412 -16.87 -0.17 22.50
CA GLN A 412 -16.91 -0.78 23.84
C GLN A 412 -17.47 0.22 24.86
N LYS A 413 -18.50 -0.20 25.59
CA LYS A 413 -19.17 0.66 26.60
C LYS A 413 -18.27 0.96 27.82
N SER A 414 -17.25 0.16 28.03
CA SER A 414 -16.26 0.32 29.10
C SER A 414 -15.15 1.31 28.78
N ALA A 415 -15.20 1.98 27.60
CA ALA A 415 -14.22 2.99 27.24
C ALA A 415 -14.26 4.17 28.23
N ASP A 416 -13.08 4.59 28.72
CA ASP A 416 -12.96 5.81 29.53
C ASP A 416 -13.21 7.03 28.63
N ALA A 417 -14.31 7.75 28.93
CA ALA A 417 -14.73 8.90 28.12
C ALA A 417 -13.68 10.04 28.12
N THR A 418 -12.91 10.19 29.20
CA THR A 418 -11.86 11.21 29.32
C THR A 418 -10.71 10.87 28.39
N VAL A 419 -10.28 9.60 28.38
CA VAL A 419 -9.22 9.09 27.49
C VAL A 419 -9.64 9.22 26.03
N VAL A 420 -10.87 8.82 25.70
CA VAL A 420 -11.43 8.96 24.35
C VAL A 420 -11.45 10.43 23.90
N ALA A 421 -11.89 11.35 24.76
CA ALA A 421 -11.94 12.78 24.45
C ALA A 421 -10.53 13.37 24.27
N ASP A 422 -9.54 12.98 25.08
CA ASP A 422 -8.15 13.41 24.97
C ASP A 422 -7.55 12.94 23.63
N ILE A 423 -7.67 11.66 23.29
CA ILE A 423 -7.16 11.11 22.02
C ILE A 423 -7.79 11.83 20.81
N ARG A 424 -9.12 12.01 20.80
CA ARG A 424 -9.83 12.74 19.73
C ARG A 424 -9.32 14.16 19.57
N THR A 425 -9.14 14.88 20.68
CA THR A 425 -8.71 16.28 20.68
C THR A 425 -7.29 16.39 20.11
N ARG A 426 -6.37 15.52 20.54
CA ARG A 426 -4.97 15.54 20.08
C ARG A 426 -4.84 15.12 18.63
N THR A 427 -5.51 14.05 18.22
CA THR A 427 -5.53 13.63 16.82
C THR A 427 -6.07 14.72 15.90
N ALA A 428 -7.17 15.40 16.30
CA ALA A 428 -7.70 16.51 15.52
C ALA A 428 -6.74 17.72 15.48
N ALA A 429 -6.00 18.00 16.55
CA ALA A 429 -5.02 19.07 16.59
C ALA A 429 -3.82 18.77 15.68
N ALA A 430 -3.29 17.54 15.71
CA ALA A 430 -2.23 17.08 14.81
C ALA A 430 -2.66 17.16 13.34
N ALA A 431 -3.87 16.68 13.03
CA ALA A 431 -4.42 16.75 11.68
C ALA A 431 -4.56 18.19 11.18
N ARG A 432 -5.01 19.14 12.02
CA ARG A 432 -5.04 20.56 11.64
C ARG A 432 -3.66 21.12 11.36
N ALA A 433 -2.64 20.73 12.11
CA ALA A 433 -1.25 21.14 11.85
C ALA A 433 -0.75 20.57 10.50
N ILE A 434 -1.12 19.32 10.17
CA ILE A 434 -0.85 18.74 8.85
C ILE A 434 -1.55 19.53 7.74
N VAL A 435 -2.83 19.84 7.90
CA VAL A 435 -3.58 20.67 6.94
C VAL A 435 -2.90 22.02 6.70
N GLU A 436 -2.53 22.70 7.78
CA GLU A 436 -1.92 24.04 7.70
C GLU A 436 -0.58 23.99 6.96
N ARG A 437 0.31 23.02 7.29
CA ARG A 437 1.60 22.90 6.61
C ARG A 437 1.44 22.51 5.14
N THR A 438 0.50 21.61 4.82
CA THR A 438 0.22 21.20 3.45
C THR A 438 -0.28 22.34 2.58
N ARG A 439 -1.15 23.20 3.14
CA ARG A 439 -1.61 24.41 2.45
C ARG A 439 -0.48 25.41 2.18
N LYS A 440 0.54 25.47 3.04
CA LYS A 440 1.72 26.32 2.87
C LYS A 440 2.76 25.73 1.91
N ASN A 441 2.77 24.40 1.75
CA ASN A 441 3.67 23.73 0.82
C ASN A 441 3.21 23.97 -0.63
N PRO A 442 4.08 24.49 -1.54
CA PRO A 442 3.69 24.82 -2.91
C PRO A 442 3.27 23.59 -3.75
N TYR A 443 3.79 22.40 -3.45
CA TYR A 443 3.36 21.13 -4.07
C TYR A 443 2.14 20.52 -3.39
N ARG A 444 1.63 21.13 -2.30
CA ARG A 444 0.48 20.60 -1.56
C ARG A 444 0.71 19.19 -1.04
N VAL A 445 1.90 18.92 -0.51
CA VAL A 445 2.25 17.65 0.13
C VAL A 445 2.53 17.86 1.63
N SER A 446 2.22 16.85 2.45
CA SER A 446 2.34 16.96 3.91
C SER A 446 3.76 16.74 4.44
N LEU A 447 4.75 16.46 3.58
CA LEU A 447 6.14 16.24 3.99
C LEU A 447 6.77 17.49 4.59
N LEU A 448 7.60 17.28 5.60
CA LEU A 448 8.58 18.23 6.10
C LEU A 448 9.97 17.88 5.52
N PRO A 449 10.96 18.78 5.53
CA PRO A 449 12.31 18.48 5.04
C PRO A 449 12.94 17.21 5.67
N LYS A 450 12.63 16.93 6.95
CA LYS A 450 13.10 15.75 7.68
C LYS A 450 12.45 14.44 7.25
N ASP A 451 11.32 14.52 6.53
CA ASP A 451 10.51 13.37 6.13
C ASP A 451 10.95 12.81 4.76
N TYR A 452 11.89 13.45 4.07
CA TYR A 452 12.53 12.90 2.87
C TYR A 452 13.56 11.83 3.26
N VAL A 453 13.03 10.72 3.75
CA VAL A 453 13.76 9.54 4.24
C VAL A 453 13.56 8.36 3.29
N TRP A 454 14.23 7.25 3.54
CA TRP A 454 13.93 5.99 2.88
C TRP A 454 12.46 5.61 3.11
N GLY A 455 11.65 5.60 2.04
CA GLY A 455 10.21 5.40 2.11
C GLY A 455 9.38 6.68 2.30
N SER A 456 9.88 7.85 1.89
CA SER A 456 9.16 9.13 2.02
C SER A 456 7.77 9.13 1.39
N ASN A 457 7.53 8.36 0.32
CA ASN A 457 6.19 8.20 -0.26
C ASN A 457 5.26 7.38 0.66
N GLY A 458 5.81 6.43 1.42
CA GLY A 458 5.09 5.76 2.51
C GLY A 458 4.68 6.75 3.61
N VAL A 459 5.56 7.69 3.96
CA VAL A 459 5.24 8.79 4.91
C VAL A 459 4.10 9.66 4.37
N VAL A 460 4.10 10.00 3.07
CA VAL A 460 2.98 10.74 2.44
C VAL A 460 1.67 9.98 2.58
N ALA A 461 1.67 8.66 2.31
CA ALA A 461 0.49 7.83 2.40
C ALA A 461 -0.03 7.72 3.85
N ASN A 462 0.88 7.58 4.83
CA ASN A 462 0.54 7.54 6.25
C ASN A 462 -0.05 8.87 6.74
N TYR A 463 0.49 10.02 6.35
CA TYR A 463 -0.17 11.32 6.64
C TYR A 463 -1.59 11.39 6.04
N GLY A 464 -1.79 10.82 4.85
CA GLY A 464 -3.13 10.70 4.27
C GLY A 464 -4.05 9.81 5.12
N MET A 465 -3.56 8.68 5.63
CA MET A 465 -4.28 7.79 6.53
C MET A 465 -4.61 8.47 7.86
N GLU A 466 -3.65 9.14 8.50
CA GLU A 466 -3.86 9.90 9.75
C GLU A 466 -4.98 10.94 9.60
N LEU A 467 -4.98 11.70 8.50
CA LEU A 467 -6.02 12.69 8.20
C LEU A 467 -7.40 12.04 8.04
N LEU A 468 -7.50 10.89 7.38
CA LEU A 468 -8.75 10.16 7.24
C LEU A 468 -9.24 9.59 8.58
N VAL A 469 -8.35 9.08 9.42
CA VAL A 469 -8.67 8.62 10.78
C VAL A 469 -9.11 9.80 11.65
N ALA A 470 -8.42 10.93 11.57
CA ALA A 470 -8.82 12.16 12.27
C ALA A 470 -10.23 12.60 11.87
N ASN A 471 -10.58 12.50 10.58
CA ASN A 471 -11.93 12.79 10.10
C ASN A 471 -13.01 11.85 10.67
N LEU A 472 -12.66 10.59 10.96
CA LEU A 472 -13.58 9.66 11.65
C LEU A 472 -13.79 10.05 13.11
N LEU A 473 -12.74 10.51 13.78
CA LEU A 473 -12.76 10.89 15.20
C LEU A 473 -13.38 12.27 15.43
N ALA A 474 -13.10 13.24 14.54
CA ALA A 474 -13.54 14.63 14.61
C ALA A 474 -13.74 15.16 13.18
N PRO A 475 -14.94 15.00 12.59
CA PRO A 475 -15.20 15.33 11.18
C PRO A 475 -14.85 16.77 10.82
N ASP A 476 -13.97 16.92 9.83
CA ASP A 476 -13.55 18.19 9.22
C ASP A 476 -13.24 17.95 7.74
N PRO A 477 -13.97 18.58 6.80
CA PRO A 477 -13.76 18.40 5.36
C PRO A 477 -12.30 18.66 4.92
N SER A 478 -11.60 19.56 5.60
CA SER A 478 -10.21 19.88 5.27
C SER A 478 -9.25 18.71 5.47
N PHE A 479 -9.57 17.76 6.35
CA PHE A 479 -8.78 16.55 6.53
C PHE A 479 -8.85 15.66 5.29
N VAL A 480 -10.07 15.44 4.76
CA VAL A 480 -10.28 14.65 3.55
C VAL A 480 -9.64 15.32 2.33
N GLU A 481 -9.80 16.64 2.18
CA GLU A 481 -9.19 17.41 1.10
C GLU A 481 -7.65 17.30 1.12
N THR A 482 -7.05 17.39 2.31
CA THR A 482 -5.59 17.29 2.47
C THR A 482 -5.09 15.86 2.27
N ALA A 483 -5.86 14.84 2.68
CA ALA A 483 -5.56 13.45 2.36
C ALA A 483 -5.54 13.21 0.84
N GLN A 484 -6.48 13.82 0.10
CA GLN A 484 -6.48 13.79 -1.37
C GLN A 484 -5.29 14.56 -1.97
N ASP A 485 -4.88 15.67 -1.38
CA ASP A 485 -3.65 16.38 -1.80
C ASP A 485 -2.42 15.47 -1.75
N ASN A 486 -2.28 14.66 -0.70
CA ASN A 486 -1.22 13.65 -0.59
C ASN A 486 -1.35 12.56 -1.68
N LEU A 487 -2.56 12.09 -1.97
CA LEU A 487 -2.78 11.14 -3.06
C LEU A 487 -2.40 11.72 -4.42
N HIS A 488 -2.77 12.98 -4.69
CA HIS A 488 -2.40 13.66 -5.94
C HIS A 488 -0.88 13.81 -6.09
N TYR A 489 -0.13 14.02 -4.98
CA TYR A 489 1.33 14.01 -5.01
C TYR A 489 1.86 12.63 -5.41
N LEU A 490 1.31 11.55 -4.86
CA LEU A 490 1.73 10.18 -5.19
C LEU A 490 1.43 9.81 -6.64
N LEU A 491 0.42 10.40 -7.24
CA LEU A 491 -0.04 10.06 -8.59
C LEU A 491 0.40 11.05 -9.69
N GLY A 492 1.35 11.95 -9.40
CA GLY A 492 1.99 12.77 -10.44
C GLY A 492 2.17 14.25 -10.14
N ARG A 493 1.45 14.85 -9.17
CA ARG A 493 1.61 16.26 -8.79
C ARG A 493 2.83 16.46 -7.89
N ASN A 494 3.99 16.06 -8.36
CA ASN A 494 5.26 16.09 -7.62
C ASN A 494 6.39 16.72 -8.45
N THR A 495 7.55 16.87 -7.86
CA THR A 495 8.73 17.51 -8.45
C THR A 495 9.13 16.90 -9.78
N PHE A 496 9.00 15.58 -9.94
CA PHE A 496 9.40 14.85 -11.14
C PHE A 496 8.29 14.74 -12.20
N SER A 497 7.04 15.10 -11.88
CA SER A 497 5.88 14.86 -12.75
C SER A 497 5.71 13.38 -13.13
N ILE A 498 5.98 12.47 -12.17
CA ILE A 498 5.82 11.02 -12.35
C ILE A 498 4.78 10.46 -11.39
N SER A 499 4.07 9.44 -11.80
CA SER A 499 3.32 8.61 -10.86
C SER A 499 4.29 7.72 -10.09
N TRP A 500 4.21 7.75 -8.77
CA TRP A 500 5.02 6.90 -7.89
C TRP A 500 4.51 5.46 -7.80
N VAL A 501 3.55 5.07 -8.64
CA VAL A 501 2.99 3.72 -8.69
C VAL A 501 3.22 3.15 -10.08
N THR A 502 3.86 1.98 -10.16
CA THR A 502 4.18 1.31 -11.43
C THR A 502 2.92 1.03 -12.24
N GLN A 503 2.99 1.30 -13.55
CA GLN A 503 1.90 1.10 -14.52
C GLN A 503 0.60 1.87 -14.18
N VAL A 504 0.69 2.93 -13.36
CA VAL A 504 -0.43 3.83 -13.03
C VAL A 504 -0.12 5.23 -13.52
N GLY A 505 -1.06 5.86 -14.22
CA GLY A 505 -0.85 7.18 -14.85
C GLY A 505 -0.23 7.08 -16.24
N ALA A 506 0.11 8.23 -16.82
CA ALA A 506 0.69 8.31 -18.15
C ALA A 506 2.23 8.30 -18.15
N ASN A 507 2.83 8.64 -17.01
CA ASN A 507 4.27 8.70 -16.80
C ASN A 507 4.63 8.11 -15.42
N PRO A 508 4.49 6.79 -15.23
CA PRO A 508 4.93 6.13 -13.99
C PRO A 508 6.46 5.99 -13.96
N TYR A 509 7.03 5.70 -12.79
CA TYR A 509 8.42 5.27 -12.71
C TYR A 509 8.58 3.84 -13.26
N HIS A 510 9.78 3.48 -13.74
CA HIS A 510 9.99 2.27 -14.55
C HIS A 510 11.02 1.27 -13.99
N HIS A 511 11.93 1.69 -13.12
CA HIS A 511 13.08 0.88 -12.72
C HIS A 511 13.13 0.62 -11.21
N PRO A 512 12.07 0.00 -10.60
CA PRO A 512 12.07 -0.27 -9.17
C PRO A 512 13.23 -1.18 -8.75
N HIS A 513 13.76 -0.94 -7.56
CA HIS A 513 14.58 -1.92 -6.87
C HIS A 513 13.67 -3.05 -6.37
N HIS A 514 13.27 -3.92 -7.28
CA HIS A 514 12.35 -5.04 -7.06
C HIS A 514 12.82 -6.22 -7.90
N ARG A 515 13.21 -7.32 -7.25
CA ARG A 515 13.85 -8.45 -7.93
C ARG A 515 13.00 -9.04 -9.05
N PRO A 516 11.70 -9.34 -8.86
CA PRO A 516 10.87 -9.86 -9.96
C PRO A 516 10.74 -8.91 -11.15
N SER A 517 10.78 -7.58 -10.91
CA SER A 517 10.78 -6.60 -12.00
C SER A 517 12.12 -6.55 -12.73
N GLY A 518 13.23 -6.65 -12.00
CA GLY A 518 14.58 -6.57 -12.57
C GLY A 518 15.04 -7.86 -13.24
N ALA A 519 14.60 -9.02 -12.77
CA ALA A 519 14.93 -10.33 -13.33
C ALA A 519 13.96 -10.78 -14.42
N GLY A 520 12.73 -10.28 -14.40
CA GLY A 520 11.67 -10.63 -15.35
C GLY A 520 11.99 -10.19 -16.78
N LYS A 521 11.28 -10.78 -17.75
CA LYS A 521 11.43 -10.48 -19.18
C LYS A 521 10.49 -9.38 -19.68
N ASN A 522 9.63 -8.86 -18.82
CA ASN A 522 8.65 -7.84 -19.18
C ASN A 522 9.35 -6.48 -19.34
N ALA A 523 8.90 -5.69 -20.32
CA ALA A 523 9.44 -4.35 -20.56
C ALA A 523 9.09 -3.37 -19.43
N GLU A 524 7.93 -3.56 -18.81
CA GLU A 524 7.45 -2.75 -17.70
C GLU A 524 7.61 -3.50 -16.38
N PRO A 525 7.82 -2.83 -15.25
CA PRO A 525 7.89 -3.46 -13.95
C PRO A 525 6.55 -4.09 -13.54
N TRP A 526 6.53 -4.95 -12.51
CA TRP A 526 5.29 -5.46 -11.93
C TRP A 526 4.34 -4.32 -11.58
N PRO A 527 3.02 -4.45 -11.86
CA PRO A 527 2.07 -3.34 -11.73
C PRO A 527 1.67 -3.04 -10.27
N GLY A 528 1.36 -1.78 -10.00
CA GLY A 528 0.73 -1.36 -8.75
C GLY A 528 1.68 -1.12 -7.58
N LEU A 529 2.99 -1.21 -7.77
CA LEU A 529 4.01 -1.05 -6.73
C LEU A 529 4.30 0.43 -6.45
N LEU A 530 4.26 0.83 -5.18
CA LEU A 530 4.63 2.18 -4.74
C LEU A 530 6.15 2.29 -4.53
N SER A 531 6.79 3.25 -5.21
CA SER A 531 8.21 3.60 -4.98
C SER A 531 8.45 4.23 -3.61
N GLY A 532 9.61 3.97 -3.02
CA GLY A 532 10.05 4.60 -1.76
C GLY A 532 10.09 6.13 -1.81
N GLY A 533 10.46 6.72 -2.94
CA GLY A 533 10.46 8.17 -3.13
C GLY A 533 11.76 8.88 -2.72
N PRO A 534 11.81 10.21 -2.82
CA PRO A 534 13.02 11.01 -2.55
C PRO A 534 13.58 10.77 -1.15
N ASN A 535 14.93 10.62 -1.06
CA ASN A 535 15.64 10.31 0.18
C ASN A 535 16.89 11.20 0.34
N ALA A 536 16.77 12.21 1.18
CA ALA A 536 17.84 13.18 1.43
C ALA A 536 19.07 12.59 2.14
N ALA A 537 18.89 11.46 2.84
CA ALA A 537 20.00 10.80 3.56
C ALA A 537 20.94 10.00 2.64
N ARG A 538 20.57 9.76 1.36
CA ARG A 538 21.43 9.16 0.31
C ARG A 538 22.11 7.87 0.76
N GLN A 539 21.34 6.91 1.31
CA GLN A 539 21.89 5.72 1.97
C GLN A 539 22.44 4.66 1.01
N ASP A 540 22.27 4.83 -0.31
CA ASP A 540 22.86 3.92 -1.32
C ASP A 540 23.96 4.59 -2.17
N ALA A 541 24.70 3.77 -2.91
CA ALA A 541 25.80 4.21 -3.75
C ALA A 541 25.34 5.01 -4.99
N ALA A 542 24.11 4.78 -5.47
CA ALA A 542 23.57 5.47 -6.63
C ALA A 542 23.19 6.92 -6.25
N LEU A 543 22.47 7.12 -5.15
CA LEU A 543 22.11 8.43 -4.64
C LEU A 543 23.32 9.28 -4.23
N LYS A 544 24.40 8.67 -3.74
CA LYS A 544 25.64 9.38 -3.39
C LYS A 544 26.35 10.01 -4.59
N LYS A 545 26.02 9.58 -5.82
CA LYS A 545 26.56 10.18 -7.06
C LYS A 545 25.83 11.45 -7.48
N LEU A 546 24.64 11.69 -6.94
CA LEU A 546 23.88 12.91 -7.22
C LEU A 546 24.61 14.15 -6.67
N PRO A 547 24.46 15.35 -7.27
CA PRO A 547 25.01 16.59 -6.75
C PRO A 547 24.68 16.77 -5.25
N PRO A 548 25.68 17.12 -4.40
CA PRO A 548 25.49 17.15 -2.96
C PRO A 548 24.49 18.22 -2.47
N ASP A 549 24.31 19.26 -3.27
CA ASP A 549 23.47 20.44 -3.02
C ASP A 549 22.02 20.30 -3.54
N LEU A 550 21.64 19.12 -4.07
CA LEU A 550 20.26 18.89 -4.49
C LEU A 550 19.29 19.06 -3.32
N PRO A 551 18.20 19.81 -3.51
CA PRO A 551 17.12 19.91 -2.55
C PRO A 551 16.52 18.52 -2.21
N PRO A 552 16.01 18.30 -0.98
CA PRO A 552 15.58 17.00 -0.51
C PRO A 552 14.54 16.32 -1.42
N ALA A 553 13.57 17.06 -1.95
CA ALA A 553 12.54 16.53 -2.85
C ALA A 553 13.08 16.10 -4.23
N LYS A 554 14.34 16.40 -4.55
CA LYS A 554 15.01 16.02 -5.82
C LYS A 554 16.04 14.89 -5.65
N VAL A 555 16.25 14.38 -4.44
CA VAL A 555 17.19 13.29 -4.18
C VAL A 555 16.52 11.95 -4.47
N TYR A 556 16.37 11.62 -5.75
CA TYR A 556 15.73 10.41 -6.25
C TYR A 556 16.33 9.98 -7.59
N LEU A 557 16.38 8.69 -7.82
CA LEU A 557 16.74 8.08 -9.10
C LEU A 557 15.74 6.99 -9.45
N ASP A 558 15.16 7.03 -10.65
CA ASP A 558 14.46 5.89 -11.23
C ASP A 558 15.49 4.90 -11.80
N ASP A 559 16.13 4.18 -10.90
CA ASP A 559 17.20 3.24 -11.21
C ASP A 559 17.13 2.06 -10.23
N GLN A 560 17.17 0.84 -10.75
CA GLN A 560 17.19 -0.39 -9.96
C GLN A 560 18.32 -0.42 -8.91
N ALA A 561 19.45 0.25 -9.18
CA ALA A 561 20.56 0.31 -8.23
C ALA A 561 20.29 1.24 -7.03
N SER A 562 19.27 2.11 -7.11
CA SER A 562 18.92 3.03 -6.03
C SER A 562 17.88 2.42 -5.08
N TYR A 563 18.33 1.47 -4.23
CA TYR A 563 17.43 0.85 -3.27
C TYR A 563 16.87 1.84 -2.24
N ALA A 564 17.62 2.83 -1.83
CA ALA A 564 17.20 3.76 -0.79
C ALA A 564 16.18 4.81 -1.25
N SER A 565 15.89 4.93 -2.56
CA SER A 565 14.83 5.81 -3.08
C SER A 565 13.83 5.12 -4.00
N ASN A 566 14.22 4.02 -4.65
CA ASN A 566 13.41 3.36 -5.67
C ASN A 566 12.98 1.92 -5.31
N GLU A 567 13.17 1.52 -4.06
CA GLU A 567 12.64 0.27 -3.55
C GLU A 567 11.12 0.35 -3.37
N VAL A 568 10.49 -0.80 -3.28
CA VAL A 568 9.08 -0.99 -2.93
C VAL A 568 9.01 -1.65 -1.56
N ALA A 569 7.92 -1.46 -0.80
CA ALA A 569 7.72 -2.20 0.44
C ALA A 569 6.24 -2.31 0.81
N ILE A 570 5.88 -3.43 1.45
CA ILE A 570 4.49 -3.73 1.83
C ILE A 570 3.90 -2.71 2.80
N ASN A 571 4.71 -2.18 3.72
CA ASN A 571 4.27 -1.20 4.72
C ASN A 571 4.04 0.21 4.15
N TRP A 572 4.61 0.52 2.99
CA TRP A 572 4.30 1.75 2.24
C TRP A 572 3.06 1.56 1.37
N GLN A 573 2.88 0.36 0.86
CA GLN A 573 1.76 -0.04 0.01
C GLN A 573 0.42 -0.04 0.77
N ALA A 574 0.41 -0.50 2.03
CA ALA A 574 -0.82 -0.62 2.81
C ALA A 574 -1.51 0.73 3.10
N PRO A 575 -0.83 1.80 3.55
CA PRO A 575 -1.46 3.11 3.72
C PRO A 575 -1.89 3.74 2.38
N LEU A 576 -1.22 3.46 1.26
CA LEU A 576 -1.74 3.84 -0.06
C LEU A 576 -3.09 3.17 -0.36
N VAL A 577 -3.23 1.87 -0.05
CA VAL A 577 -4.51 1.15 -0.20
C VAL A 577 -5.59 1.75 0.69
N PHE A 578 -5.26 2.08 1.95
CA PHE A 578 -6.19 2.73 2.87
C PHE A 578 -6.66 4.09 2.33
N LEU A 579 -5.72 4.91 1.88
CA LEU A 579 -5.99 6.24 1.32
C LEU A 579 -6.87 6.15 0.06
N LEU A 580 -6.56 5.22 -0.84
CA LEU A 580 -7.38 4.96 -2.03
C LEU A 580 -8.79 4.48 -1.66
N ALA A 581 -8.94 3.54 -0.72
CA ALA A 581 -10.24 3.06 -0.26
C ALA A 581 -11.11 4.19 0.30
N GLY A 582 -10.49 5.15 1.01
CA GLY A 582 -11.16 6.35 1.50
C GLY A 582 -11.79 7.21 0.40
N THR A 583 -11.21 7.20 -0.81
CA THR A 583 -11.67 7.99 -1.97
C THR A 583 -12.69 7.27 -2.86
N LEU A 584 -12.87 5.96 -2.72
CA LEU A 584 -13.87 5.19 -3.48
C LEU A 584 -15.29 5.65 -3.14
N PRO A 585 -16.24 5.50 -4.11
CA PRO A 585 -17.64 5.89 -3.93
C PRO A 585 -18.39 5.12 -2.84
#